data_7ebd2ae2b21726d697b1316be6fc3690
#
_entry.id   7ebd2ae2b21726d697b1316be6fc3690
#
_cell.length_a   1.000
_cell.length_b   1.000
_cell.length_c   1.000
_cell.angle_alpha   90.00
_cell.angle_beta   90.00
_cell.angle_gamma   90.00
#
_symmetry.space_group_name_H-M   'P 1'
#
loop_
_entity.id
_entity.type
_entity.pdbx_description
1 polymer ?
#
loop_
_entity_poly.entity_id
_entity_poly.type
_entity_poly.pdbx_seq_one_letter_code
_entity_poly.pdbx_strand_id
1 'polypeptide(L)'
;MGKKELATVDEFKDAIREGVALVDFNAPWCAPCRAQEPIMERLSDQFDGKALIAAINIDGHQELAGKLGIQGIPTLILYRNNEEIHRFVGLQKESSLVESIETALKR
;
A
#
# COMPACT_ATOMS: atom_id res chain seq x y z
N MET A 1 -6.00 6.41 13.61
CA MET A 1 -4.70 5.76 13.68
C MET A 1 -4.01 5.93 12.34
N GLY A 2 -2.73 6.20 12.31
CA GLY A 2 -2.02 6.39 11.06
C GLY A 2 -1.80 5.08 10.31
N LYS A 3 -1.31 5.20 9.08
CA LYS A 3 -0.96 4.03 8.29
C LYS A 3 0.21 3.28 8.96
N LYS A 4 0.28 1.98 8.73
CA LYS A 4 1.32 1.14 9.32
C LYS A 4 2.59 1.20 8.49
N GLU A 5 3.73 1.51 9.13
CA GLU A 5 5.04 1.47 8.48
C GLU A 5 5.60 0.06 8.61
N LEU A 6 5.92 -0.57 7.49
CA LEU A 6 6.47 -1.92 7.48
C LEU A 6 8.00 -1.82 7.38
N ALA A 7 8.68 -2.37 8.36
CA ALA A 7 10.14 -2.27 8.44
C ALA A 7 10.85 -3.47 7.83
N THR A 8 10.20 -4.63 7.75
CA THR A 8 10.84 -5.87 7.29
C THR A 8 9.98 -6.59 6.27
N VAL A 9 10.60 -7.49 5.51
CA VAL A 9 9.88 -8.35 4.58
C VAL A 9 8.89 -9.25 5.31
N ASP A 10 9.24 -9.73 6.51
CA ASP A 10 8.34 -10.56 7.30
C ASP A 10 7.10 -9.77 7.73
N GLU A 11 7.28 -8.50 8.13
CA GLU A 11 6.14 -7.64 8.46
C GLU A 11 5.26 -7.42 7.25
N PHE A 12 5.86 -7.25 6.06
CA PHE A 12 5.10 -7.13 4.81
C PHE A 12 4.29 -8.39 4.54
N LYS A 13 4.92 -9.56 4.66
CA LYS A 13 4.23 -10.84 4.43
C LYS A 13 3.06 -11.03 5.40
N ASP A 14 3.26 -10.65 6.66
CA ASP A 14 2.19 -10.72 7.65
C ASP A 14 1.05 -9.76 7.34
N ALA A 15 1.39 -8.55 6.89
CA ALA A 15 0.41 -7.51 6.60
C ALA A 15 -0.57 -7.91 5.51
N ILE A 16 -0.11 -8.65 4.50
CA ILE A 16 -0.96 -9.01 3.35
C ILE A 16 -1.61 -10.38 3.47
N ARG A 17 -1.29 -11.14 4.53
CA ARG A 17 -1.69 -12.54 4.66
C ARG A 17 -3.20 -12.73 4.64
N GLU A 18 -3.94 -11.92 5.37
CA GLU A 18 -5.39 -12.06 5.51
C GLU A 18 -6.08 -10.72 5.32
N GLY A 19 -7.29 -10.76 4.75
CA GLY A 19 -8.10 -9.58 4.58
C GLY A 19 -7.60 -8.68 3.46
N VAL A 20 -8.07 -7.44 3.48
CA VAL A 20 -7.71 -6.44 2.45
C VAL A 20 -6.60 -5.56 2.99
N ALA A 21 -5.55 -5.40 2.20
CA ALA A 21 -4.43 -4.53 2.54
C ALA A 21 -3.99 -3.72 1.32
N LEU A 22 -3.81 -2.43 1.50
CA LEU A 22 -3.22 -1.55 0.48
C LEU A 22 -1.83 -1.18 0.95
N VAL A 23 -0.81 -1.51 0.16
CA VAL A 23 0.59 -1.26 0.52
C VAL A 23 1.19 -0.26 -0.45
N ASP A 24 1.73 0.82 0.09
CA ASP A 24 2.39 1.91 -0.63
C ASP A 24 3.91 1.66 -0.62
N PHE A 25 4.46 1.30 -1.78
CA PHE A 25 5.90 1.12 -1.94
C PHE A 25 6.48 2.47 -2.35
N ASN A 26 7.33 3.03 -1.50
CA ASN A 26 7.75 4.43 -1.62
C ASN A 26 9.22 4.64 -1.25
N ALA A 27 9.65 5.89 -1.29
CA ALA A 27 10.98 6.30 -0.83
C ALA A 27 10.90 7.74 -0.34
N PRO A 28 11.72 8.11 0.65
CA PRO A 28 11.64 9.46 1.24
C PRO A 28 12.04 10.58 0.29
N TRP A 29 12.87 10.28 -0.72
CA TRP A 29 13.33 11.28 -1.70
C TRP A 29 12.34 11.51 -2.85
N CYS A 30 11.26 10.79 -2.88
CA CYS A 30 10.30 10.78 -3.99
C CYS A 30 9.17 11.79 -3.72
N ALA A 31 9.08 12.86 -4.52
CA ALA A 31 8.07 13.90 -4.33
C ALA A 31 6.63 13.37 -4.48
N PRO A 32 6.29 12.59 -5.53
CA PRO A 32 4.94 12.03 -5.61
C PRO A 32 4.59 11.11 -4.45
N CYS A 33 5.59 10.41 -3.90
CA CYS A 33 5.39 9.55 -2.73
C CYS A 33 4.98 10.40 -1.52
N ARG A 34 5.63 11.55 -1.35
CA ARG A 34 5.28 12.45 -0.24
C ARG A 34 3.88 13.03 -0.41
N ALA A 35 3.49 13.32 -1.66
CA ALA A 35 2.13 13.81 -1.94
C ALA A 35 1.08 12.73 -1.68
N GLN A 36 1.44 11.46 -1.84
CA GLN A 36 0.55 10.33 -1.58
C GLN A 36 0.31 10.12 -0.08
N GLU A 37 1.24 10.52 0.77
CA GLU A 37 1.20 10.22 2.20
C GLU A 37 -0.07 10.70 2.90
N PRO A 38 -0.50 11.97 2.78
CA PRO A 38 -1.72 12.41 3.48
C PRO A 38 -2.96 11.66 3.02
N ILE A 39 -3.00 11.25 1.77
CA ILE A 39 -4.10 10.42 1.26
C ILE A 39 -4.11 9.07 1.95
N MET A 40 -2.94 8.45 2.11
CA MET A 40 -2.83 7.15 2.79
C MET A 40 -3.25 7.26 4.26
N GLU A 41 -2.89 8.36 4.93
CA GLU A 41 -3.30 8.59 6.32
C GLU A 41 -4.83 8.67 6.43
N ARG A 42 -5.48 9.40 5.52
CA ARG A 42 -6.94 9.50 5.53
C ARG A 42 -7.60 8.15 5.25
N LEU A 43 -7.02 7.37 4.34
CA LEU A 43 -7.53 6.02 4.06
C LEU A 43 -7.42 5.12 5.28
N SER A 44 -6.30 5.23 6.00
CA SER A 44 -6.10 4.47 7.23
C SER A 44 -7.19 4.76 8.25
N ASP A 45 -7.57 6.03 8.40
CA ASP A 45 -8.63 6.42 9.32
C ASP A 45 -9.99 5.92 8.82
N GLN A 46 -10.26 6.08 7.53
CA GLN A 46 -11.55 5.70 6.94
C GLN A 46 -11.80 4.20 7.04
N PHE A 47 -10.79 3.39 6.81
CA PHE A 47 -10.91 1.94 6.76
C PHE A 47 -10.39 1.23 8.01
N ASP A 48 -10.21 1.97 9.10
CA ASP A 48 -9.74 1.40 10.36
C ASP A 48 -10.64 0.22 10.77
N GLY A 49 -10.02 -0.93 11.05
CA GLY A 49 -10.75 -2.14 11.39
C GLY A 49 -11.34 -2.90 10.21
N LYS A 50 -11.25 -2.35 8.99
CA LYS A 50 -11.82 -2.98 7.78
C LYS A 50 -10.75 -3.40 6.78
N ALA A 51 -9.76 -2.56 6.58
CA ALA A 51 -8.65 -2.82 5.66
C ALA A 51 -7.38 -2.25 6.27
N LEU A 52 -6.27 -2.90 6.02
CA LEU A 52 -4.97 -2.41 6.48
C LEU A 52 -4.40 -1.46 5.43
N ILE A 53 -3.97 -0.29 5.88
CA ILE A 53 -3.26 0.67 5.03
C ILE A 53 -1.82 0.71 5.53
N ALA A 54 -0.87 0.39 4.67
CA ALA A 54 0.52 0.23 5.07
C ALA A 54 1.46 0.85 4.04
N ALA A 55 2.70 1.06 4.45
CA ALA A 55 3.73 1.60 3.57
C ALA A 55 5.05 0.90 3.86
N ILE A 56 5.87 0.75 2.83
CA ILE A 56 7.22 0.20 2.97
C ILE A 56 8.18 1.03 2.12
N ASN A 57 9.31 1.40 2.73
CA ASN A 57 10.37 2.16 2.06
C ASN A 57 11.24 1.17 1.28
N ILE A 58 11.24 1.29 -0.05
CA ILE A 58 11.98 0.34 -0.90
C ILE A 58 13.49 0.51 -0.85
N ASP A 59 13.99 1.64 -0.32
CA ASP A 59 15.44 1.85 -0.26
C ASP A 59 16.15 0.75 0.51
N GLY A 60 15.51 0.22 1.54
CA GLY A 60 16.06 -0.89 2.32
C GLY A 60 15.62 -2.26 1.84
N HIS A 61 14.83 -2.34 0.74
CA HIS A 61 14.19 -3.58 0.33
C HIS A 61 14.18 -3.73 -1.19
N GLN A 62 15.34 -3.53 -1.81
CA GLN A 62 15.45 -3.57 -3.28
C GLN A 62 15.17 -4.96 -3.85
N GLU A 63 15.54 -6.01 -3.12
CA GLU A 63 15.24 -7.37 -3.55
C GLU A 63 13.74 -7.62 -3.59
N LEU A 64 13.01 -7.18 -2.57
CA LEU A 64 11.56 -7.31 -2.55
C LEU A 64 10.93 -6.53 -3.71
N ALA A 65 11.36 -5.29 -3.92
CA ALA A 65 10.86 -4.47 -5.02
C ALA A 65 11.09 -5.14 -6.36
N GLY A 66 12.26 -5.73 -6.55
CA GLY A 66 12.60 -6.46 -7.77
C GLY A 66 11.70 -7.68 -7.99
N LYS A 67 11.46 -8.45 -6.93
CA LYS A 67 10.60 -9.63 -7.00
C LYS A 67 9.16 -9.26 -7.34
N LEU A 68 8.70 -8.12 -6.86
CA LEU A 68 7.34 -7.64 -7.13
C LEU A 68 7.23 -6.88 -8.45
N GLY A 69 8.35 -6.67 -9.14
CA GLY A 69 8.37 -5.97 -10.41
C GLY A 69 8.06 -4.49 -10.28
N ILE A 70 8.43 -3.87 -9.16
CA ILE A 70 8.22 -2.44 -8.94
C ILE A 70 9.28 -1.66 -9.69
N GLN A 71 8.88 -0.84 -10.66
CA GLN A 71 9.78 -0.05 -11.47
C GLN A 71 9.65 1.44 -11.21
N GLY A 72 8.45 1.90 -10.88
CA GLY A 72 8.19 3.30 -10.57
C GLY A 72 7.61 3.45 -9.18
N ILE A 73 7.79 4.60 -8.55
CA ILE A 73 7.23 4.86 -7.23
C ILE A 73 6.52 6.21 -7.22
N PRO A 74 5.43 6.34 -6.42
CA PRO A 74 4.91 5.27 -5.58
C PRO A 74 4.23 4.19 -6.42
N THR A 75 4.30 2.96 -5.97
CA THR A 75 3.48 1.87 -6.47
C THR A 75 2.61 1.41 -5.31
N LEU A 76 1.30 1.40 -5.52
CA LEU A 76 0.36 0.96 -4.53
C LEU A 76 -0.22 -0.37 -4.97
N ILE A 77 -0.09 -1.40 -4.13
CA ILE A 77 -0.62 -2.72 -4.47
C ILE A 77 -1.71 -3.08 -3.48
N LEU A 78 -2.87 -3.43 -4.02
CA LEU A 78 -4.01 -3.85 -3.23
C LEU A 78 -4.02 -5.37 -3.18
N TYR A 79 -4.00 -5.91 -1.97
CA TYR A 79 -4.00 -7.35 -1.72
C TYR A 79 -5.31 -7.77 -1.05
N ARG A 80 -5.72 -9.00 -1.32
CA ARG A 80 -6.81 -9.65 -0.60
C ARG A 80 -6.40 -11.08 -0.33
N ASN A 81 -6.29 -11.41 0.96
CA ASN A 81 -5.91 -12.75 1.42
C ASN A 81 -4.61 -13.24 0.74
N ASN A 82 -3.58 -12.41 0.80
CA ASN A 82 -2.24 -12.71 0.29
C ASN A 82 -2.10 -12.61 -1.24
N GLU A 83 -3.16 -12.24 -1.94
CA GLU A 83 -3.18 -12.21 -3.40
C GLU A 83 -3.26 -10.77 -3.90
N GLU A 84 -2.38 -10.41 -4.81
CA GLU A 84 -2.44 -9.09 -5.46
C GLU A 84 -3.67 -9.04 -6.37
N ILE A 85 -4.58 -8.08 -6.12
CA ILE A 85 -5.79 -7.96 -6.93
C ILE A 85 -5.78 -6.69 -7.79
N HIS A 86 -4.98 -5.69 -7.44
CA HIS A 86 -4.86 -4.49 -8.25
C HIS A 86 -3.56 -3.76 -7.93
N ARG A 87 -3.02 -3.05 -8.93
CA ARG A 87 -1.75 -2.33 -8.79
C ARG A 87 -1.90 -0.96 -9.43
N PHE A 88 -1.46 0.07 -8.72
CA PHE A 88 -1.47 1.46 -9.19
C PHE A 88 -0.04 1.97 -9.22
N VAL A 89 0.35 2.64 -10.30
CA VAL A 89 1.68 3.22 -10.42
C VAL A 89 1.54 4.74 -10.51
N GLY A 90 2.28 5.44 -9.66
CA GLY A 90 2.24 6.90 -9.58
C GLY A 90 1.21 7.38 -8.59
N LEU A 91 1.14 8.70 -8.42
CA LEU A 91 0.23 9.34 -7.47
C LEU A 91 -1.23 9.04 -7.84
N GLN A 92 -2.00 8.59 -6.86
CA GLN A 92 -3.40 8.20 -7.04
C GLN A 92 -4.32 9.08 -6.22
N LYS A 93 -5.48 9.39 -6.79
CA LYS A 93 -6.53 10.15 -6.09
C LYS A 93 -7.14 9.30 -4.99
N GLU A 94 -7.51 9.95 -3.91
CA GLU A 94 -8.16 9.28 -2.79
C GLU A 94 -9.42 8.52 -3.22
N SER A 95 -10.26 9.16 -4.05
CA SER A 95 -11.52 8.54 -4.51
C SER A 95 -11.30 7.24 -5.27
N SER A 96 -10.25 7.17 -6.09
CA SER A 96 -9.92 5.94 -6.83
C SER A 96 -9.55 4.81 -5.89
N LEU A 97 -8.78 5.14 -4.86
CA LEU A 97 -8.33 4.14 -3.87
C LEU A 97 -9.50 3.68 -3.00
N VAL A 98 -10.36 4.61 -2.57
CA VAL A 98 -11.57 4.27 -1.80
C VAL A 98 -12.42 3.27 -2.57
N GLU A 99 -12.68 3.56 -3.84
CA GLU A 99 -13.51 2.68 -4.68
C GLU A 99 -12.91 1.27 -4.78
N SER A 100 -11.61 1.18 -5.01
CA SER A 100 -10.93 -0.11 -5.13
C SER A 100 -10.97 -0.91 -3.84
N ILE A 101 -10.72 -0.24 -2.71
CA ILE A 101 -10.75 -0.90 -1.40
C ILE A 101 -12.16 -1.40 -1.11
N GLU A 102 -13.18 -0.55 -1.34
CA GLU A 102 -14.57 -0.94 -1.09
C GLU A 102 -14.97 -2.13 -1.94
N THR A 103 -14.57 -2.14 -3.21
CA THR A 103 -14.83 -3.27 -4.09
C THR A 103 -14.18 -4.56 -3.57
N ALA A 104 -12.94 -4.46 -3.11
CA ALA A 104 -12.22 -5.59 -2.54
C ALA A 104 -12.91 -6.14 -1.28
N LEU A 105 -13.43 -5.22 -0.44
CA LEU A 105 -14.10 -5.62 0.80
C LEU A 105 -15.42 -6.37 0.56
N LYS A 106 -16.01 -6.17 -0.62
CA LYS A 106 -17.29 -6.82 -0.97
C LYS A 106 -17.15 -8.24 -1.55
N ARG A 107 -15.94 -8.63 -1.87
CA ARG A 107 -15.67 -9.95 -2.46
C ARG A 107 -15.90 -11.10 -1.48
#